data_15b84b6a4d8bfb3f2532d7d1f059abf1
#
_entry.id   15b84b6a4d8bfb3f2532d7d1f059abf1
#
_cell.length_a   1.000
_cell.length_b   1.000
_cell.length_c   1.000
_cell.angle_alpha   90.00
_cell.angle_beta   90.00
_cell.angle_gamma   90.00
#
_symmetry.space_group_name_H-M   'P 1'
#
loop_
_entity.id
_entity.type
_entity.pdbx_description
1 polymer ?
#
loop_
_entity_poly.entity_id
_entity_poly.type
_entity_poly.pdbx_seq_one_letter_code
_entity_poly.pdbx_strand_id
1 'polypeptide(L)'
;MLTDALNEPDGHGRRWADAKWGVYAFYDYEGEPIYVGQTNEQLRVRIRRHLTNQRTDAVAMRVLDIFEVAEFAVYPLWEYEETPGNNADAKKHLNRLEYSTYLDAIDKSKYNAILNEVIPPKGEPIPLPPGLRRSLISDEQRAIRGHPDTRIARRAETIARLAAVTHERGEVSDGLRRVLVIQAIRIAHLSALRLAEVEGREPPSADAIDTQMLVGSVLQESIGIDLDSDALASETVNGIEVVRVVVRK
;
A
#
# COMPACT_ATOMS: atom_id res chain seq x y z
N MET A 1 -18.05 1.37 15.86
CA MET A 1 -17.74 0.93 14.47
C MET A 1 -16.43 0.14 14.35
N LEU A 2 -15.21 0.72 14.59
CA LEU A 2 -13.96 -0.09 14.53
C LEU A 2 -14.04 -1.29 15.48
N THR A 3 -14.46 -1.06 16.72
CA THR A 3 -14.60 -2.13 17.73
C THR A 3 -15.59 -3.19 17.31
N ASP A 4 -16.73 -2.81 16.75
CA ASP A 4 -17.77 -3.73 16.30
C ASP A 4 -17.31 -4.57 15.11
N ALA A 5 -16.67 -3.90 14.12
CA ALA A 5 -16.10 -4.56 12.96
C ALA A 5 -15.01 -5.58 13.35
N LEU A 6 -14.16 -5.25 14.34
CA LEU A 6 -13.15 -6.18 14.86
C LEU A 6 -13.74 -7.30 15.74
N ASN A 7 -14.97 -7.18 16.20
CA ASN A 7 -15.65 -8.20 16.99
C ASN A 7 -16.57 -9.11 16.15
N GLU A 8 -16.61 -8.93 14.84
CA GLU A 8 -17.45 -9.74 13.95
C GLU A 8 -17.06 -11.22 14.02
N PRO A 9 -18.01 -12.11 14.31
CA PRO A 9 -17.76 -13.55 14.36
C PRO A 9 -17.68 -14.15 12.96
N ASP A 10 -16.91 -15.24 12.84
CA ASP A 10 -16.94 -16.12 11.68
C ASP A 10 -18.11 -17.15 11.81
N GLY A 11 -18.28 -18.01 10.80
CA GLY A 11 -19.31 -19.06 10.84
C GLY A 11 -19.12 -20.12 11.95
N HIS A 12 -18.03 -20.08 12.69
CA HIS A 12 -17.70 -20.99 13.80
C HIS A 12 -17.72 -20.28 15.16
N GLY A 13 -18.17 -19.02 15.23
CA GLY A 13 -18.24 -18.21 16.44
C GLY A 13 -16.90 -17.61 16.91
N ARG A 14 -15.82 -17.77 16.16
CA ARG A 14 -14.54 -17.09 16.40
C ARG A 14 -14.62 -15.68 15.81
N ARG A 15 -13.93 -14.72 16.38
CA ARG A 15 -13.87 -13.37 15.80
C ARG A 15 -12.73 -13.31 14.78
N TRP A 16 -13.05 -12.89 13.57
CA TRP A 16 -12.06 -12.80 12.47
C TRP A 16 -10.75 -12.10 12.84
N ALA A 17 -10.85 -11.01 13.58
CA ALA A 17 -9.70 -10.22 13.98
C ALA A 17 -8.93 -10.76 15.20
N ASP A 18 -9.38 -11.82 15.84
CA ASP A 18 -8.67 -12.47 16.96
C ASP A 18 -7.58 -13.43 16.46
N ALA A 19 -7.62 -13.83 15.19
CA ALA A 19 -6.60 -14.70 14.63
C ALA A 19 -5.20 -14.11 14.85
N LYS A 20 -4.28 -14.97 15.32
CA LYS A 20 -2.90 -14.61 15.61
C LYS A 20 -2.08 -14.44 14.33
N TRP A 21 -2.33 -15.29 13.33
CA TRP A 21 -1.64 -15.25 12.05
C TRP A 21 -2.58 -14.80 10.96
N GLY A 22 -2.17 -13.86 10.13
CA GLY A 22 -2.99 -13.45 9.00
C GLY A 22 -2.49 -12.19 8.31
N VAL A 23 -3.20 -11.89 7.22
CA VAL A 23 -2.96 -10.72 6.39
C VAL A 23 -4.17 -9.79 6.50
N TYR A 24 -3.92 -8.50 6.39
CA TYR A 24 -4.96 -7.47 6.36
C TYR A 24 -4.70 -6.51 5.21
N ALA A 25 -5.80 -5.93 4.70
CA ALA A 25 -5.75 -4.90 3.67
C ALA A 25 -6.63 -3.72 4.08
N PHE A 26 -6.23 -2.51 3.68
CA PHE A 26 -6.99 -1.29 3.87
C PHE A 26 -7.46 -0.73 2.54
N TYR A 27 -8.65 -0.12 2.56
CA TYR A 27 -9.30 0.45 1.39
C TYR A 27 -9.79 1.86 1.70
N ASP A 28 -9.79 2.72 0.69
CA ASP A 28 -10.31 4.06 0.80
C ASP A 28 -11.84 4.15 0.65
N TYR A 29 -12.38 5.36 0.56
CA TYR A 29 -13.81 5.64 0.49
C TYR A 29 -14.52 5.09 -0.76
N GLU A 30 -13.77 4.82 -1.81
CA GLU A 30 -14.26 4.26 -3.07
C GLU A 30 -14.01 2.74 -3.18
N GLY A 31 -13.52 2.13 -2.12
CA GLY A 31 -13.13 0.71 -2.11
C GLY A 31 -11.82 0.43 -2.84
N GLU A 32 -11.05 1.47 -3.16
CA GLU A 32 -9.72 1.38 -3.75
C GLU A 32 -8.74 0.82 -2.73
N PRO A 33 -8.01 -0.27 -3.02
CA PRO A 33 -7.00 -0.80 -2.12
C PRO A 33 -5.84 0.18 -1.97
N ILE A 34 -5.39 0.37 -0.73
CA ILE A 34 -4.32 1.34 -0.41
C ILE A 34 -3.13 0.73 0.31
N TYR A 35 -3.32 -0.37 1.03
CA TYR A 35 -2.25 -0.98 1.81
C TYR A 35 -2.54 -2.44 2.13
N VAL A 36 -1.50 -3.27 2.13
CA VAL A 36 -1.53 -4.66 2.58
C VAL A 36 -0.44 -4.87 3.62
N GLY A 37 -0.71 -5.66 4.64
CA GLY A 37 0.28 -6.03 5.64
C GLY A 37 -0.04 -7.35 6.31
N GLN A 38 0.97 -7.94 6.93
CA GLN A 38 0.87 -9.20 7.65
C GLN A 38 1.13 -9.05 9.14
N THR A 39 0.73 -10.06 9.89
CA THR A 39 1.05 -10.17 11.30
C THR A 39 1.08 -11.63 11.75
N ASN A 40 1.95 -11.91 12.75
CA ASN A 40 1.96 -13.13 13.55
C ASN A 40 1.63 -12.84 15.04
N GLU A 41 1.01 -11.70 15.26
CA GLU A 41 0.28 -11.32 16.49
C GLU A 41 -1.20 -11.17 16.15
N GLN A 42 -2.09 -11.01 17.11
CA GLN A 42 -3.51 -10.86 16.80
C GLN A 42 -3.77 -9.73 15.79
N LEU A 43 -4.52 -10.04 14.72
CA LEU A 43 -4.88 -9.08 13.67
C LEU A 43 -5.47 -7.79 14.24
N ARG A 44 -6.36 -7.90 15.27
CA ARG A 44 -6.95 -6.72 15.94
C ARG A 44 -5.91 -5.80 16.58
N VAL A 45 -4.86 -6.37 17.14
CA VAL A 45 -3.77 -5.59 17.77
C VAL A 45 -3.02 -4.82 16.69
N ARG A 46 -2.68 -5.49 15.61
CA ARG A 46 -1.96 -4.88 14.48
C ARG A 46 -2.78 -3.80 13.79
N ILE A 47 -4.06 -4.08 13.48
CA ILE A 47 -4.97 -3.13 12.85
C ILE A 47 -5.20 -1.90 13.74
N ARG A 48 -5.47 -2.10 15.04
CA ARG A 48 -5.63 -0.98 15.97
C ARG A 48 -4.38 -0.11 16.03
N ARG A 49 -3.19 -0.73 16.09
CA ARG A 49 -1.92 0.00 16.10
C ARG A 49 -1.75 0.90 14.88
N HIS A 50 -2.16 0.44 13.69
CA HIS A 50 -2.16 1.27 12.49
C HIS A 50 -3.16 2.41 12.56
N LEU A 51 -4.40 2.13 12.99
CA LEU A 51 -5.52 3.08 12.92
C LEU A 51 -5.57 4.07 14.09
N THR A 52 -4.81 3.85 15.18
CA THR A 52 -4.80 4.74 16.36
C THR A 52 -3.53 5.54 16.50
N ASN A 53 -2.67 5.58 15.50
CA ASN A 53 -1.41 6.33 15.52
C ASN A 53 -0.45 5.96 16.68
N GLN A 54 -0.55 4.76 17.23
CA GLN A 54 0.32 4.32 18.33
C GLN A 54 1.72 3.86 17.84
N ARG A 55 2.02 3.99 16.57
CA ARG A 55 3.36 3.68 16.05
C ARG A 55 4.29 4.86 16.27
N THR A 56 5.44 4.56 16.84
CA THR A 56 6.57 5.49 16.98
C THR A 56 7.33 5.72 15.68
N ASP A 57 7.11 4.87 14.66
CA ASP A 57 7.73 5.01 13.34
C ASP A 57 7.08 6.15 12.55
N ALA A 58 7.73 7.30 12.55
CA ALA A 58 7.25 8.50 11.88
C ALA A 58 7.09 8.32 10.35
N VAL A 59 7.88 7.44 9.73
CA VAL A 59 7.81 7.14 8.30
C VAL A 59 6.55 6.35 7.99
N ALA A 60 6.27 5.28 8.73
CA ALA A 60 5.07 4.47 8.53
C ALA A 60 3.78 5.26 8.80
N MET A 61 3.81 6.23 9.73
CA MET A 61 2.67 7.11 9.99
C MET A 61 2.38 8.11 8.86
N ARG A 62 3.36 8.39 7.99
CA ARG A 62 3.22 9.37 6.90
C ARG A 62 2.97 8.71 5.55
N VAL A 63 3.23 7.43 5.42
CA VAL A 63 2.94 6.64 4.21
C VAL A 63 1.43 6.42 4.07
N LEU A 64 0.75 6.13 5.17
CA LEU A 64 -0.69 5.87 5.22
C LEU A 64 -1.38 6.94 6.08
N ASP A 65 -2.27 7.74 5.46
CA ASP A 65 -3.19 8.58 6.19
C ASP A 65 -4.36 7.72 6.71
N ILE A 66 -4.46 7.60 8.04
CA ILE A 66 -5.52 6.82 8.68
C ILE A 66 -6.93 7.35 8.37
N PHE A 67 -7.07 8.64 8.07
CA PHE A 67 -8.35 9.23 7.69
C PHE A 67 -8.75 8.91 6.24
N GLU A 68 -7.85 8.38 5.42
CA GLU A 68 -8.18 7.83 4.11
C GLU A 68 -8.58 6.34 4.18
N VAL A 69 -8.46 5.68 5.33
CA VAL A 69 -8.90 4.30 5.53
C VAL A 69 -10.39 4.28 5.88
N ALA A 70 -11.21 3.80 4.95
CA ALA A 70 -12.66 3.67 5.13
C ALA A 70 -13.10 2.23 5.38
N GLU A 71 -12.35 1.25 4.88
CA GLU A 71 -12.65 -0.18 5.01
C GLU A 71 -11.37 -0.96 5.30
N PHE A 72 -11.55 -2.15 5.87
CA PHE A 72 -10.47 -3.12 6.01
C PHE A 72 -10.93 -4.52 5.59
N ALA A 73 -9.98 -5.36 5.20
CA ALA A 73 -10.18 -6.80 5.07
C ALA A 73 -9.17 -7.54 5.93
N VAL A 74 -9.54 -8.76 6.36
CA VAL A 74 -8.67 -9.70 7.07
C VAL A 74 -8.76 -11.09 6.47
N TYR A 75 -7.63 -11.76 6.38
CA TYR A 75 -7.45 -13.11 5.88
C TYR A 75 -6.68 -13.92 6.92
N PRO A 76 -7.38 -14.59 7.86
CA PRO A 76 -6.75 -15.34 8.95
C PRO A 76 -6.18 -16.67 8.46
N LEU A 77 -5.09 -17.11 9.08
CA LEU A 77 -4.51 -18.43 8.96
C LEU A 77 -4.77 -19.22 10.26
N TRP A 78 -6.00 -19.65 10.44
CA TRP A 78 -6.48 -20.33 11.65
C TRP A 78 -5.71 -21.60 12.00
N GLU A 79 -5.14 -22.29 11.00
CA GLU A 79 -4.36 -23.49 11.18
C GLU A 79 -3.07 -23.26 11.98
N TYR A 80 -2.64 -22.01 12.14
CA TYR A 80 -1.44 -21.66 12.92
C TYR A 80 -1.73 -21.01 14.25
N GLU A 81 -2.98 -21.02 14.75
CA GLU A 81 -3.38 -20.29 15.96
C GLU A 81 -2.54 -20.67 17.18
N GLU A 82 -2.28 -21.98 17.36
CA GLU A 82 -1.46 -22.52 18.45
C GLU A 82 0.05 -22.56 18.13
N THR A 83 0.44 -22.06 16.95
CA THR A 83 1.82 -22.16 16.49
C THR A 83 2.68 -21.04 17.06
N PRO A 84 3.90 -21.32 17.57
CA PRO A 84 4.83 -20.31 18.02
C PRO A 84 5.19 -19.30 16.93
N GLY A 85 5.35 -18.01 17.30
CA GLY A 85 5.61 -16.91 16.36
C GLY A 85 6.92 -17.02 15.56
N ASN A 86 7.83 -17.93 15.92
CA ASN A 86 9.08 -18.21 15.22
C ASN A 86 9.02 -19.40 14.26
N ASN A 87 7.87 -20.07 14.12
CA ASN A 87 7.72 -21.23 13.24
C ASN A 87 7.99 -20.85 11.78
N ALA A 88 8.89 -21.61 11.12
CA ALA A 88 9.34 -21.30 9.76
C ALA A 88 8.28 -21.57 8.70
N ASP A 89 7.50 -22.65 8.83
CA ASP A 89 6.46 -23.00 7.85
C ASP A 89 5.29 -22.03 7.92
N ALA A 90 4.87 -21.65 9.12
CA ALA A 90 3.84 -20.63 9.31
C ALA A 90 4.27 -19.26 8.73
N LYS A 91 5.53 -18.87 8.94
CA LYS A 91 6.07 -17.63 8.35
C LYS A 91 6.12 -17.71 6.81
N LYS A 92 6.55 -18.84 6.26
CA LYS A 92 6.59 -19.06 4.81
C LYS A 92 5.19 -18.97 4.20
N HIS A 93 4.19 -19.57 4.83
CA HIS A 93 2.80 -19.50 4.39
C HIS A 93 2.27 -18.05 4.50
N LEU A 94 2.52 -17.38 5.63
CA LEU A 94 2.13 -15.99 5.85
C LEU A 94 2.73 -15.05 4.80
N ASN A 95 4.02 -15.18 4.47
CA ASN A 95 4.67 -14.38 3.43
C ASN A 95 4.04 -14.62 2.05
N ARG A 96 3.71 -15.88 1.71
CA ARG A 96 3.03 -16.20 0.45
C ARG A 96 1.62 -15.60 0.42
N LEU A 97 0.90 -15.65 1.53
CA LEU A 97 -0.43 -15.05 1.63
C LEU A 97 -0.37 -13.52 1.52
N GLU A 98 0.61 -12.88 2.17
CA GLU A 98 0.81 -11.43 2.02
C GLU A 98 1.11 -11.05 0.57
N TYR A 99 2.02 -11.76 -0.09
CA TYR A 99 2.34 -11.53 -1.49
C TYR A 99 1.11 -11.73 -2.40
N SER A 100 0.33 -12.79 -2.17
CA SER A 100 -0.89 -13.06 -2.95
C SER A 100 -1.95 -11.97 -2.74
N THR A 101 -2.12 -11.49 -1.50
CA THR A 101 -3.04 -10.40 -1.18
C THR A 101 -2.54 -9.08 -1.80
N TYR A 102 -1.23 -8.86 -1.83
CA TYR A 102 -0.61 -7.70 -2.46
C TYR A 102 -0.86 -7.70 -3.98
N LEU A 103 -0.69 -8.84 -4.65
CA LEU A 103 -0.99 -8.98 -6.08
C LEU A 103 -2.47 -8.73 -6.38
N ASP A 104 -3.37 -9.31 -5.58
CA ASP A 104 -4.82 -9.09 -5.69
C ASP A 104 -5.20 -7.62 -5.50
N ALA A 105 -4.55 -6.93 -4.56
CA ALA A 105 -4.75 -5.50 -4.33
C ALA A 105 -4.25 -4.65 -5.51
N ILE A 106 -3.11 -4.98 -6.11
CA ILE A 106 -2.61 -4.27 -7.30
C ILE A 106 -3.53 -4.49 -8.49
N ASP A 107 -3.97 -5.72 -8.74
CA ASP A 107 -4.89 -6.05 -9.84
C ASP A 107 -6.24 -5.32 -9.72
N LYS A 108 -6.73 -5.13 -8.51
CA LYS A 108 -7.98 -4.41 -8.21
C LYS A 108 -7.81 -2.90 -8.14
N SER A 109 -6.59 -2.40 -8.07
CA SER A 109 -6.32 -0.97 -8.00
C SER A 109 -6.45 -0.33 -9.38
N LYS A 110 -7.25 0.73 -9.47
CA LYS A 110 -7.36 1.55 -10.68
C LYS A 110 -6.05 2.26 -11.06
N TYR A 111 -5.06 2.23 -10.18
CA TYR A 111 -3.73 2.78 -10.43
C TYR A 111 -2.68 1.69 -10.66
N ASN A 112 -3.03 0.41 -10.60
CA ASN A 112 -2.10 -0.72 -10.62
C ASN A 112 -0.97 -0.58 -9.58
N ALA A 113 -1.24 0.07 -8.46
CA ALA A 113 -0.28 0.37 -7.41
C ALA A 113 -0.96 0.67 -6.08
N ILE A 114 -0.33 0.30 -4.96
CA ILE A 114 -0.77 0.61 -3.61
C ILE A 114 0.35 1.26 -2.78
N LEU A 115 0.04 1.77 -1.58
CA LEU A 115 0.94 2.58 -0.77
C LEU A 115 1.90 1.77 0.12
N ASN A 116 2.25 0.56 -0.30
CA ASN A 116 3.25 -0.22 0.42
C ASN A 116 4.66 0.36 0.17
N GLU A 117 5.33 0.77 1.23
CA GLU A 117 6.74 1.17 1.17
C GLU A 117 7.62 -0.05 0.81
N VAL A 118 7.40 -1.15 1.54
CA VAL A 118 8.09 -2.41 1.30
C VAL A 118 7.20 -3.31 0.45
N ILE A 119 7.72 -3.79 -0.67
CA ILE A 119 7.06 -4.82 -1.48
C ILE A 119 7.24 -6.16 -0.75
N PRO A 120 6.16 -6.93 -0.52
CA PRO A 120 6.29 -8.24 0.12
C PRO A 120 7.26 -9.16 -0.65
N PRO A 121 8.03 -9.99 0.06
CA PRO A 121 8.95 -10.92 -0.59
C PRO A 121 8.24 -11.77 -1.65
N LYS A 122 8.78 -11.78 -2.86
CA LYS A 122 8.21 -12.54 -3.97
C LYS A 122 8.12 -14.03 -3.59
N GLY A 123 6.95 -14.61 -3.82
CA GLY A 123 6.66 -16.02 -3.57
C GLY A 123 5.71 -16.57 -4.62
N GLU A 124 5.51 -17.87 -4.59
CA GLU A 124 4.49 -18.51 -5.41
C GLU A 124 3.10 -18.10 -4.86
N PRO A 125 2.23 -17.49 -5.70
CA PRO A 125 0.91 -17.09 -5.25
C PRO A 125 0.06 -18.27 -4.77
N ILE A 126 -0.77 -18.03 -3.77
CA ILE A 126 -1.73 -18.98 -3.22
C ILE A 126 -3.13 -18.39 -3.23
N PRO A 127 -4.19 -19.22 -3.28
CA PRO A 127 -5.55 -18.75 -3.11
C PRO A 127 -5.73 -18.02 -1.78
N LEU A 128 -6.46 -16.92 -1.79
CA LEU A 128 -6.82 -16.23 -0.55
C LEU A 128 -7.80 -17.08 0.25
N PRO A 129 -7.57 -17.29 1.56
CA PRO A 129 -8.51 -18.00 2.41
C PRO A 129 -9.80 -17.19 2.60
N PRO A 130 -10.88 -17.80 3.12
CA PRO A 130 -12.05 -17.05 3.56
C PRO A 130 -11.65 -15.91 4.49
N GLY A 131 -12.20 -14.72 4.23
CA GLY A 131 -11.87 -13.51 4.95
C GLY A 131 -13.10 -12.65 5.23
N LEU A 132 -12.88 -11.57 5.94
CA LEU A 132 -13.90 -10.56 6.25
C LEU A 132 -13.47 -9.22 5.64
N ARG A 133 -14.39 -8.54 4.95
CA ARG A 133 -14.24 -7.13 4.59
C ARG A 133 -15.37 -6.32 5.22
N ARG A 134 -15.05 -5.20 5.89
CA ARG A 134 -16.01 -4.33 6.59
C ARG A 134 -15.64 -2.88 6.53
N SER A 135 -16.68 -2.03 6.59
CA SER A 135 -16.53 -0.59 6.76
C SER A 135 -16.09 -0.25 8.20
N LEU A 136 -15.20 0.72 8.31
CA LEU A 136 -14.75 1.31 9.58
C LEU A 136 -15.53 2.56 9.97
N ILE A 137 -16.35 3.07 9.08
CA ILE A 137 -17.07 4.34 9.18
C ILE A 137 -18.56 4.13 8.87
N SER A 138 -19.42 5.00 9.42
CA SER A 138 -20.82 5.05 9.06
C SER A 138 -21.05 5.71 7.70
N ASP A 139 -22.22 5.53 7.11
CA ASP A 139 -22.60 6.20 5.86
C ASP A 139 -22.57 7.73 6.00
N GLU A 140 -22.98 8.25 7.16
CA GLU A 140 -22.89 9.66 7.49
C GLU A 140 -21.43 10.14 7.50
N GLN A 141 -20.53 9.41 8.15
CA GLN A 141 -19.10 9.72 8.15
C GLN A 141 -18.49 9.58 6.76
N ARG A 142 -18.96 8.62 5.96
CA ARG A 142 -18.53 8.45 4.57
C ARG A 142 -18.90 9.65 3.73
N ALA A 143 -20.12 10.19 3.87
CA ALA A 143 -20.56 11.39 3.16
C ALA A 143 -19.70 12.63 3.50
N ILE A 144 -19.39 12.83 4.78
CA ILE A 144 -18.61 14.00 5.23
C ILE A 144 -17.11 13.84 4.92
N ARG A 145 -16.51 12.75 5.35
CA ARG A 145 -15.05 12.52 5.24
C ARG A 145 -14.63 12.10 3.84
N GLY A 146 -15.53 11.45 3.10
CA GLY A 146 -15.32 11.01 1.72
C GLY A 146 -15.50 12.11 0.69
N HIS A 147 -15.97 13.31 1.08
CA HIS A 147 -16.14 14.41 0.15
C HIS A 147 -14.83 14.72 -0.59
N PRO A 148 -14.83 14.86 -1.94
CA PRO A 148 -13.61 15.03 -2.72
C PRO A 148 -12.71 16.16 -2.23
N ASP A 149 -13.25 17.33 -1.95
CA ASP A 149 -12.46 18.49 -1.50
C ASP A 149 -11.78 18.24 -0.14
N THR A 150 -12.44 17.52 0.78
CA THR A 150 -11.85 17.10 2.06
C THR A 150 -10.70 16.13 1.85
N ARG A 151 -10.88 15.16 0.95
CA ARG A 151 -9.87 14.16 0.63
C ARG A 151 -8.68 14.76 -0.11
N ILE A 152 -8.91 15.70 -1.03
CA ILE A 152 -7.85 16.44 -1.73
C ILE A 152 -6.98 17.18 -0.72
N ALA A 153 -7.58 17.93 0.20
CA ALA A 153 -6.85 18.67 1.24
C ALA A 153 -5.99 17.73 2.11
N ARG A 154 -6.53 16.60 2.58
CA ARG A 154 -5.78 15.61 3.39
C ARG A 154 -4.65 14.95 2.63
N ARG A 155 -4.88 14.56 1.37
CA ARG A 155 -3.84 13.97 0.53
C ARG A 155 -2.72 14.96 0.24
N ALA A 156 -3.05 16.24 0.00
CA ALA A 156 -2.05 17.29 -0.17
C ALA A 156 -1.18 17.44 1.08
N GLU A 157 -1.78 17.46 2.28
CA GLU A 157 -1.05 17.49 3.54
C GLU A 157 -0.16 16.27 3.73
N THR A 158 -0.67 15.08 3.42
CA THR A 158 0.09 13.82 3.50
C THR A 158 1.31 13.84 2.58
N ILE A 159 1.15 14.29 1.33
CA ILE A 159 2.26 14.42 0.37
C ILE A 159 3.28 15.44 0.86
N ALA A 160 2.84 16.59 1.35
CA ALA A 160 3.74 17.63 1.86
C ALA A 160 4.59 17.10 3.04
N ARG A 161 3.98 16.37 3.96
CA ARG A 161 4.68 15.75 5.10
C ARG A 161 5.65 14.66 4.65
N LEU A 162 5.24 13.81 3.70
CA LEU A 162 6.07 12.75 3.15
C LEU A 162 7.28 13.34 2.41
N ALA A 163 7.06 14.39 1.61
CA ALA A 163 8.14 15.11 0.92
C ALA A 163 9.12 15.76 1.90
N ALA A 164 8.63 16.36 3.00
CA ALA A 164 9.47 16.90 4.05
C ALA A 164 10.37 15.82 4.69
N VAL A 165 9.82 14.63 4.98
CA VAL A 165 10.61 13.50 5.52
C VAL A 165 11.70 13.08 4.54
N THR A 166 11.40 12.98 3.25
CA THR A 166 12.39 12.62 2.23
C THR A 166 13.49 13.67 2.10
N HIS A 167 13.15 14.94 2.26
CA HIS A 167 14.12 16.03 2.24
C HIS A 167 15.01 16.05 3.50
N GLU A 168 14.39 15.98 4.68
CA GLU A 168 15.09 16.07 5.97
C GLU A 168 16.06 14.91 6.23
N ARG A 169 15.73 13.70 5.76
CA ARG A 169 16.53 12.50 5.97
C ARG A 169 17.63 12.30 4.93
N GLY A 170 17.55 12.98 3.77
CA GLY A 170 18.48 12.84 2.66
C GLY A 170 18.39 11.48 1.97
N GLU A 171 18.92 10.43 2.59
CA GLU A 171 18.79 9.06 2.11
C GLU A 171 17.53 8.41 2.65
N VAL A 172 16.61 8.05 1.76
CA VAL A 172 15.38 7.30 2.07
C VAL A 172 15.24 6.14 1.10
N SER A 173 14.45 5.12 1.51
CA SER A 173 14.19 3.95 0.66
C SER A 173 13.55 4.33 -0.68
N ASP A 174 13.86 3.57 -1.73
CA ASP A 174 13.18 3.70 -3.03
C ASP A 174 11.68 3.49 -2.87
N GLY A 175 11.27 2.61 -1.98
CA GLY A 175 9.87 2.39 -1.64
C GLY A 175 9.17 3.64 -1.14
N LEU A 176 9.82 4.45 -0.30
CA LEU A 176 9.25 5.71 0.17
C LEU A 176 9.10 6.73 -0.96
N ARG A 177 10.09 6.81 -1.86
CA ARG A 177 10.02 7.66 -3.06
C ARG A 177 8.90 7.19 -4.00
N ARG A 178 8.75 5.88 -4.20
CA ARG A 178 7.66 5.28 -4.98
C ARG A 178 6.29 5.65 -4.39
N VAL A 179 6.12 5.53 -3.07
CA VAL A 179 4.87 5.93 -2.39
C VAL A 179 4.56 7.41 -2.60
N LEU A 180 5.56 8.29 -2.55
CA LEU A 180 5.36 9.72 -2.83
C LEU A 180 4.78 9.96 -4.23
N VAL A 181 5.30 9.28 -5.25
CA VAL A 181 4.78 9.36 -6.62
C VAL A 181 3.35 8.81 -6.71
N ILE A 182 3.08 7.64 -6.11
CA ILE A 182 1.73 7.06 -6.11
C ILE A 182 0.72 8.00 -5.42
N GLN A 183 1.08 8.63 -4.31
CA GLN A 183 0.24 9.62 -3.64
C GLN A 183 -0.03 10.84 -4.54
N ALA A 184 0.98 11.31 -5.30
CA ALA A 184 0.82 12.41 -6.24
C ALA A 184 -0.13 12.05 -7.40
N ILE A 185 -0.07 10.83 -7.93
CA ILE A 185 -0.99 10.32 -8.94
C ILE A 185 -2.42 10.29 -8.38
N ARG A 186 -2.60 9.76 -7.18
CA ARG A 186 -3.91 9.64 -6.53
C ARG A 186 -4.58 10.99 -6.26
N ILE A 187 -3.81 12.00 -5.85
CA ILE A 187 -4.38 13.35 -5.65
C ILE A 187 -4.66 14.04 -6.99
N ALA A 188 -3.80 13.91 -7.99
CA ALA A 188 -4.00 14.48 -9.30
C ALA A 188 -5.29 13.95 -9.95
N HIS A 189 -5.49 12.64 -9.93
CA HIS A 189 -6.71 12.01 -10.47
C HIS A 189 -7.97 12.44 -9.70
N LEU A 190 -7.93 12.43 -8.36
CA LEU A 190 -9.09 12.88 -7.55
C LEU A 190 -9.44 14.35 -7.81
N SER A 191 -8.44 15.22 -7.97
CA SER A 191 -8.65 16.63 -8.32
C SER A 191 -9.25 16.79 -9.71
N ALA A 192 -8.82 15.96 -10.68
CA ALA A 192 -9.36 15.97 -12.03
C ALA A 192 -10.81 15.46 -12.07
N LEU A 193 -11.14 14.41 -11.28
CA LEU A 193 -12.53 13.95 -11.10
C LEU A 193 -13.41 15.08 -10.53
N ARG A 194 -12.92 15.78 -9.50
CA ARG A 194 -13.67 16.88 -8.88
C ARG A 194 -13.88 18.05 -9.84
N LEU A 195 -12.87 18.39 -10.63
CA LEU A 195 -13.01 19.42 -11.66
C LEU A 195 -14.05 19.02 -12.70
N ALA A 196 -13.99 17.77 -13.21
CA ALA A 196 -14.97 17.27 -14.19
C ALA A 196 -16.41 17.32 -13.65
N GLU A 197 -16.61 16.96 -12.38
CA GLU A 197 -17.91 17.05 -11.70
C GLU A 197 -18.44 18.48 -11.67
N VAL A 198 -17.61 19.46 -11.30
CA VAL A 198 -17.98 20.88 -11.24
C VAL A 198 -18.29 21.44 -12.63
N GLU A 199 -17.56 21.00 -13.64
CA GLU A 199 -17.77 21.42 -15.04
C GLU A 199 -18.92 20.65 -15.73
N GLY A 200 -19.48 19.63 -15.10
CA GLY A 200 -20.54 18.79 -15.68
C GLY A 200 -20.08 17.98 -16.91
N ARG A 201 -18.81 17.59 -16.96
CA ARG A 201 -18.22 16.79 -18.04
C ARG A 201 -17.92 15.37 -17.57
N GLU A 202 -17.67 14.47 -18.53
CA GLU A 202 -17.29 13.09 -18.25
C GLU A 202 -16.03 13.02 -17.36
N PRO A 203 -16.03 12.15 -16.35
CA PRO A 203 -14.89 11.96 -15.47
C PRO A 203 -13.71 11.35 -16.23
N PRO A 204 -12.46 11.81 -16.00
CA PRO A 204 -11.29 11.20 -16.61
C PRO A 204 -11.06 9.78 -16.06
N SER A 205 -10.62 8.86 -16.94
CA SER A 205 -10.14 7.55 -16.50
C SER A 205 -8.83 7.66 -15.70
N ALA A 206 -8.62 6.76 -14.74
CA ALA A 206 -7.34 6.62 -14.05
C ALA A 206 -6.20 6.24 -15.01
N ASP A 207 -6.52 5.53 -16.10
CA ASP A 207 -5.56 5.13 -17.15
C ASP A 207 -4.98 6.33 -17.94
N ALA A 208 -5.54 7.53 -17.76
CA ALA A 208 -4.95 8.75 -18.29
C ALA A 208 -3.55 9.06 -17.72
N ILE A 209 -3.20 8.41 -16.59
CA ILE A 209 -1.88 8.49 -15.97
C ILE A 209 -1.28 7.08 -15.96
N ASP A 210 -0.24 6.87 -16.74
CA ASP A 210 0.51 5.61 -16.72
C ASP A 210 1.36 5.54 -15.44
N THR A 211 0.78 4.94 -14.41
CA THR A 211 1.44 4.79 -13.12
C THR A 211 2.73 3.97 -13.23
N GLN A 212 2.73 2.92 -14.05
CA GLN A 212 3.88 2.04 -14.21
C GLN A 212 5.08 2.77 -14.84
N MET A 213 4.82 3.66 -15.80
CA MET A 213 5.86 4.52 -16.38
C MET A 213 6.47 5.47 -15.35
N LEU A 214 5.68 5.92 -14.35
CA LEU A 214 6.13 6.88 -13.35
C LEU A 214 6.83 6.24 -12.14
N VAL A 215 6.45 5.03 -11.74
CA VAL A 215 6.97 4.39 -10.53
C VAL A 215 7.87 3.18 -10.81
N GLY A 216 7.94 2.74 -12.06
CA GLY A 216 8.63 1.50 -12.43
C GLY A 216 7.91 0.26 -11.88
N SER A 217 8.67 -0.77 -11.49
CA SER A 217 8.08 -2.00 -10.98
C SER A 217 7.49 -1.79 -9.58
N VAL A 218 6.23 -2.25 -9.40
CA VAL A 218 5.58 -2.38 -8.09
C VAL A 218 5.52 -3.83 -7.61
N LEU A 219 6.14 -4.77 -8.36
CA LEU A 219 6.10 -6.20 -8.08
C LEU A 219 7.41 -6.74 -7.50
N GLN A 220 8.47 -5.98 -7.58
CA GLN A 220 9.77 -6.33 -7.01
C GLN A 220 10.55 -5.07 -6.68
N GLU A 221 11.32 -5.11 -5.60
CA GLU A 221 12.24 -4.02 -5.28
C GLU A 221 13.25 -3.84 -6.42
N SER A 222 13.62 -2.58 -6.67
CA SER A 222 14.70 -2.27 -7.60
C SER A 222 15.98 -2.93 -7.08
N ILE A 223 16.59 -3.78 -7.90
CA ILE A 223 17.96 -4.21 -7.64
C ILE A 223 18.77 -2.94 -7.81
N GLY A 224 19.27 -2.37 -6.71
CA GLY A 224 20.20 -1.24 -6.78
C GLY A 224 21.33 -1.61 -7.72
N ILE A 225 21.36 -1.02 -8.90
CA ILE A 225 22.55 -1.05 -9.73
C ILE A 225 23.46 -0.09 -9.01
N ASP A 226 24.38 -0.63 -8.21
CA ASP A 226 25.52 0.13 -7.71
C ASP A 226 26.31 0.54 -8.96
N LEU A 227 26.06 1.74 -9.43
CA LEU A 227 26.86 2.34 -10.50
C LEU A 227 28.20 2.71 -9.86
N ASP A 228 29.02 1.69 -9.62
CA ASP A 228 30.43 1.93 -9.38
C ASP A 228 30.91 2.82 -10.52
N SER A 229 31.52 3.94 -10.19
CA SER A 229 32.01 4.93 -11.15
C SER A 229 32.97 4.30 -12.19
N ASP A 230 33.50 3.12 -11.88
CA ASP A 230 34.38 2.31 -12.75
C ASP A 230 33.61 1.44 -13.79
N ALA A 231 32.27 1.37 -13.69
CA ALA A 231 31.43 0.62 -14.63
C ALA A 231 30.90 1.48 -15.79
N LEU A 232 31.23 2.77 -15.82
CA LEU A 232 30.85 3.69 -16.88
C LEU A 232 31.97 3.74 -17.91
N ALA A 233 31.88 2.97 -18.98
CA ALA A 233 32.74 3.15 -20.17
C ALA A 233 32.11 4.22 -21.07
N SER A 234 32.72 5.36 -21.20
CA SER A 234 32.36 6.35 -22.23
C SER A 234 33.07 6.03 -23.54
N GLU A 235 32.33 5.93 -24.61
CA GLU A 235 32.84 5.77 -25.97
C GLU A 235 32.24 6.86 -26.85
N THR A 236 33.09 7.55 -27.60
CA THR A 236 32.65 8.59 -28.54
C THR A 236 32.33 7.93 -29.88
N VAL A 237 31.08 7.85 -30.28
CA VAL A 237 30.64 7.35 -31.58
C VAL A 237 30.07 8.51 -32.39
N ASN A 238 30.65 8.80 -33.52
CA ASN A 238 30.24 9.90 -34.42
C ASN A 238 30.15 11.29 -33.75
N GLY A 239 31.06 11.58 -32.80
CA GLY A 239 31.06 12.87 -32.10
C GLY A 239 30.03 13.01 -30.96
N ILE A 240 29.34 11.96 -30.64
CA ILE A 240 28.37 11.89 -29.53
C ILE A 240 28.96 10.98 -28.43
N GLU A 241 29.04 11.49 -27.21
CA GLU A 241 29.49 10.70 -26.07
C GLU A 241 28.35 9.72 -25.66
N VAL A 242 28.62 8.41 -25.81
CA VAL A 242 27.71 7.34 -25.45
C VAL A 242 28.23 6.64 -24.19
N VAL A 243 27.51 6.76 -23.11
CA VAL A 243 27.80 6.05 -21.84
C VAL A 243 27.16 4.66 -21.88
N ARG A 244 27.98 3.62 -21.85
CA ARG A 244 27.52 2.23 -21.73
C ARG A 244 27.69 1.73 -20.31
N VAL A 245 26.58 1.21 -19.76
CA VAL A 245 26.60 0.51 -18.47
C VAL A 245 27.01 -0.95 -18.71
N VAL A 246 28.16 -1.33 -18.17
CA VAL A 246 28.63 -2.73 -18.22
C VAL A 246 28.07 -3.49 -17.02
N VAL A 247 27.02 -4.29 -17.24
CA VAL A 247 26.48 -5.19 -16.22
C VAL A 247 27.37 -6.45 -16.17
N ARG A 248 28.18 -6.59 -15.12
CA ARG A 248 28.85 -7.86 -14.82
C ARG A 248 27.84 -8.84 -14.21
N LYS A 249 27.73 -10.04 -14.80
CA LYS A 249 26.91 -11.15 -14.29
C LYS A 249 27.56 -11.80 -13.09
#